data_c424c1063cbbae5d7500042eaba5ad5e
#
_entry.id   c424c1063cbbae5d7500042eaba5ad5e
#
_cell.length_a   1.000
_cell.length_b   1.000
_cell.length_c   1.000
_cell.angle_alpha   90.00
_cell.angle_beta   90.00
_cell.angle_gamma   90.00
#
_symmetry.space_group_name_H-M   'P 1'
#
loop_
_entity.id
_entity.type
_entity.pdbx_description
1 polymer ?
#
loop_
_entity_poly.entity_id
_entity_poly.type
_entity_poly.pdbx_seq_one_letter_code
_entity_poly.pdbx_strand_id
1 'polypeptide(L)'
;DGANTLEEMANKAKSLGLKYLGFGDHSQSLTVANGLSPERVKKQIAEIDELNSKMKGFRIFKGIECDILADGSLDYDDEVLALFDYVVGSVHTHFQMPREEMTQRIIKAMNHPAITMLGHLTGRLVLRRDGYAVNQEAVLQEAVKTKTLIETLTQTLSLYAQDSTAHNLESLPIYLKELSG
;
A
#
# COMPACT_ATOMS: atom_id res chain seq x y z
N ASP A 1 -6.80 10.58 2.36
CA ASP A 1 -5.71 11.55 2.42
C ASP A 1 -5.45 12.27 1.07
N GLY A 2 -6.03 11.77 -0.02
CA GLY A 2 -5.92 12.37 -1.36
C GLY A 2 -6.70 13.68 -1.52
N ALA A 3 -6.48 14.38 -2.67
CA ALA A 3 -7.11 15.65 -3.00
C ALA A 3 -8.50 15.49 -3.65
N ASN A 4 -8.80 14.32 -4.22
CA ASN A 4 -10.06 14.04 -4.90
C ASN A 4 -10.97 13.19 -4.02
N THR A 5 -12.29 13.27 -4.28
CA THR A 5 -13.26 12.40 -3.59
C THR A 5 -13.17 10.95 -4.08
N LEU A 6 -13.65 10.01 -3.26
CA LEU A 6 -13.73 8.59 -3.63
C LEU A 6 -14.55 8.40 -4.89
N GLU A 7 -15.68 9.12 -5.02
CA GLU A 7 -16.56 9.06 -6.18
C GLU A 7 -15.88 9.56 -7.46
N GLU A 8 -15.16 10.69 -7.41
CA GLU A 8 -14.40 11.21 -8.56
C GLU A 8 -13.36 10.21 -9.05
N MET A 9 -12.59 9.63 -8.11
CA MET A 9 -11.55 8.64 -8.42
C MET A 9 -12.16 7.37 -9.03
N ALA A 10 -13.24 6.86 -8.45
CA ALA A 10 -13.92 5.66 -8.94
C ALA A 10 -14.55 5.88 -10.33
N ASN A 11 -15.18 7.04 -10.56
CA ASN A 11 -15.73 7.40 -11.85
C ASN A 11 -14.64 7.55 -12.91
N LYS A 12 -13.50 8.16 -12.54
CA LYS A 12 -12.34 8.26 -13.44
C LYS A 12 -11.79 6.88 -13.81
N ALA A 13 -11.56 6.01 -12.84
CA ALA A 13 -11.09 4.65 -13.08
C ALA A 13 -12.04 3.88 -14.02
N LYS A 14 -13.35 3.94 -13.75
CA LYS A 14 -14.37 3.33 -14.61
C LYS A 14 -14.36 3.89 -16.02
N SER A 15 -14.19 5.21 -16.20
CA SER A 15 -14.11 5.86 -17.53
C SER A 15 -12.90 5.43 -18.33
N LEU A 16 -11.82 4.98 -17.67
CA LEU A 16 -10.63 4.39 -18.28
C LEU A 16 -10.80 2.90 -18.63
N GLY A 17 -11.97 2.32 -18.42
CA GLY A 17 -12.28 0.92 -18.74
C GLY A 17 -11.87 -0.06 -17.65
N LEU A 18 -11.36 0.40 -16.51
CA LEU A 18 -11.05 -0.46 -15.37
C LEU A 18 -12.34 -1.11 -14.81
N LYS A 19 -12.20 -2.26 -14.21
CA LYS A 19 -13.32 -3.02 -13.61
C LYS A 19 -13.35 -2.89 -12.09
N TYR A 20 -12.25 -2.46 -11.50
CA TYR A 20 -12.11 -2.26 -10.06
C TYR A 20 -11.08 -1.19 -9.75
N LEU A 21 -11.12 -0.68 -8.53
CA LEU A 21 -10.14 0.23 -7.93
C LEU A 21 -9.99 -0.14 -6.45
N GLY A 22 -8.78 -0.12 -5.92
CA GLY A 22 -8.53 -0.17 -4.49
C GLY A 22 -8.11 1.21 -3.97
N PHE A 23 -8.65 1.63 -2.83
CA PHE A 23 -8.14 2.78 -2.09
C PHE A 23 -7.14 2.32 -1.03
N GLY A 24 -6.07 3.09 -0.84
CA GLY A 24 -5.00 2.80 0.11
C GLY A 24 -4.52 4.09 0.78
N ASP A 25 -5.41 4.76 1.54
CA ASP A 25 -5.01 5.90 2.36
C ASP A 25 -4.06 5.45 3.48
N HIS A 26 -3.30 6.39 4.05
CA HIS A 26 -2.38 6.08 5.14
C HIS A 26 -3.09 5.98 6.50
N SER A 27 -2.54 5.15 7.40
CA SER A 27 -3.02 5.01 8.76
C SER A 27 -2.66 6.21 9.64
N GLN A 28 -3.25 6.26 10.82
CA GLN A 28 -3.31 7.44 11.68
C GLN A 28 -1.96 8.02 12.11
N SER A 29 -0.92 7.19 12.27
CA SER A 29 0.39 7.67 12.74
C SER A 29 1.12 8.50 11.70
N LEU A 30 0.81 8.39 10.41
CA LEU A 30 1.42 9.18 9.35
C LEU A 30 0.71 10.54 9.20
N THR A 31 0.93 11.43 10.16
CA THR A 31 0.27 12.74 10.23
C THR A 31 0.58 13.66 9.06
N VAL A 32 1.78 13.56 8.46
CA VAL A 32 2.16 14.35 7.27
C VAL A 32 1.33 14.02 6.03
N ALA A 33 0.80 12.81 5.94
CA ALA A 33 -0.12 12.37 4.90
C ALA A 33 -1.59 12.54 5.31
N ASN A 34 -1.88 13.16 6.45
CA ASN A 34 -3.24 13.28 6.99
C ASN A 34 -3.91 11.90 7.18
N GLY A 35 -3.15 10.93 7.69
CA GLY A 35 -3.59 9.55 7.90
C GLY A 35 -4.93 9.44 8.65
N LEU A 36 -5.68 8.40 8.38
CA LEU A 36 -7.06 8.25 8.84
C LEU A 36 -7.13 7.80 10.31
N SER A 37 -7.90 8.50 11.15
CA SER A 37 -8.29 7.94 12.45
C SER A 37 -9.31 6.80 12.28
N PRO A 38 -9.49 5.91 13.28
CA PRO A 38 -10.48 4.85 13.22
C PRO A 38 -11.89 5.32 12.86
N GLU A 39 -12.30 6.51 13.33
CA GLU A 39 -13.60 7.11 13.00
C GLU A 39 -13.68 7.53 11.54
N ARG A 40 -12.58 8.07 10.98
CA ARG A 40 -12.50 8.41 9.55
C ARG A 40 -12.49 7.17 8.69
N VAL A 41 -11.81 6.10 9.12
CA VAL A 41 -11.87 4.79 8.46
C VAL A 41 -13.31 4.29 8.35
N LYS A 42 -14.05 4.24 9.48
CA LYS A 42 -15.45 3.79 9.47
C LYS A 42 -16.33 4.62 8.53
N LYS A 43 -16.13 5.95 8.50
CA LYS A 43 -16.85 6.82 7.58
C LYS A 43 -16.52 6.52 6.11
N GLN A 44 -15.24 6.36 5.79
CA GLN A 44 -14.80 6.04 4.43
C GLN A 44 -15.33 4.68 3.96
N ILE A 45 -15.31 3.67 4.83
CA ILE A 45 -15.85 2.34 4.54
C ILE A 45 -17.33 2.42 4.18
N ALA A 46 -18.13 3.18 4.95
CA ALA A 46 -19.54 3.38 4.67
C ALA A 46 -19.78 4.07 3.31
N GLU A 47 -18.96 5.08 2.98
CA GLU A 47 -19.01 5.75 1.67
C GLU A 47 -18.66 4.81 0.52
N ILE A 48 -17.62 3.96 0.68
CA ILE A 48 -17.25 2.95 -0.32
C ILE A 48 -18.39 1.94 -0.50
N ASP A 49 -19.04 1.49 0.57
CA ASP A 49 -20.18 0.56 0.48
C ASP A 49 -21.37 1.18 -0.26
N GLU A 50 -21.64 2.47 -0.01
CA GLU A 50 -22.67 3.22 -0.73
C GLU A 50 -22.35 3.32 -2.23
N LEU A 51 -21.10 3.69 -2.58
CA LEU A 51 -20.66 3.77 -3.97
C LEU A 51 -20.72 2.41 -4.66
N ASN A 52 -20.28 1.34 -4.01
CA ASN A 52 -20.37 -0.03 -4.54
C ASN A 52 -21.81 -0.46 -4.82
N SER A 53 -22.78 -0.01 -4.02
CA SER A 53 -24.20 -0.30 -4.25
C SER A 53 -24.75 0.34 -5.53
N LYS A 54 -24.20 1.49 -5.91
CA LYS A 54 -24.61 2.31 -7.07
C LYS A 54 -23.85 1.98 -8.36
N MET A 55 -22.59 1.55 -8.25
CA MET A 55 -21.67 1.40 -9.41
C MET A 55 -21.76 0.00 -10.03
N LYS A 56 -22.72 -0.24 -10.90
CA LYS A 56 -22.86 -1.52 -11.62
C LYS A 56 -21.64 -1.80 -12.52
N GLY A 57 -21.13 -3.05 -12.42
CA GLY A 57 -20.01 -3.52 -13.25
C GLY A 57 -18.65 -2.92 -12.88
N PHE A 58 -18.54 -2.28 -11.71
CA PHE A 58 -17.30 -1.76 -11.14
C PHE A 58 -17.26 -2.06 -9.64
N ARG A 59 -16.08 -2.43 -9.11
CA ARG A 59 -15.88 -2.73 -7.68
C ARG A 59 -14.84 -1.80 -7.08
N ILE A 60 -15.15 -1.21 -5.93
CA ILE A 60 -14.18 -0.49 -5.10
C ILE A 60 -13.76 -1.41 -3.96
N PHE A 61 -12.46 -1.69 -3.83
CA PHE A 61 -11.88 -2.41 -2.71
C PHE A 61 -11.47 -1.44 -1.61
N LYS A 62 -11.78 -1.81 -0.38
CA LYS A 62 -11.43 -1.10 0.85
C LYS A 62 -10.02 -1.48 1.24
N GLY A 63 -9.07 -0.61 1.07
CA GLY A 63 -7.68 -0.85 1.45
C GLY A 63 -7.15 0.23 2.37
N ILE A 64 -6.01 -0.08 2.98
CA ILE A 64 -5.26 0.84 3.82
C ILE A 64 -3.77 0.58 3.67
N GLU A 65 -2.96 1.63 3.61
CA GLU A 65 -1.54 1.56 3.84
C GLU A 65 -1.27 1.81 5.33
N CYS A 66 -1.11 0.70 6.07
CA CYS A 66 -1.00 0.70 7.52
C CYS A 66 0.46 0.76 7.94
N ASP A 67 0.81 1.70 8.79
CA ASP A 67 2.17 1.81 9.35
C ASP A 67 2.52 0.56 10.17
N ILE A 68 3.70 0.02 9.90
CA ILE A 68 4.37 -0.94 10.79
C ILE A 68 5.10 -0.13 11.86
N LEU A 69 4.65 -0.19 13.11
CA LEU A 69 5.23 0.55 14.22
C LEU A 69 6.63 0.01 14.59
N ALA A 70 7.37 0.74 15.40
CA ALA A 70 8.76 0.41 15.72
C ALA A 70 8.95 -0.98 16.33
N ASP A 71 7.96 -1.47 17.06
CA ASP A 71 7.94 -2.79 17.67
C ASP A 71 7.41 -3.91 16.74
N GLY A 72 7.05 -3.57 15.50
CA GLY A 72 6.47 -4.48 14.51
C GLY A 72 4.97 -4.73 14.65
N SER A 73 4.27 -4.02 15.54
CA SER A 73 2.80 -4.00 15.56
C SER A 73 2.25 -3.12 14.43
N LEU A 74 0.97 -3.26 14.15
CA LEU A 74 0.27 -2.41 13.17
C LEU A 74 -0.37 -1.21 13.86
N ASP A 75 -0.54 -0.13 13.12
CA ASP A 75 -1.04 1.17 13.62
C ASP A 75 -2.55 1.18 13.95
N TYR A 76 -3.25 0.08 13.66
CA TYR A 76 -4.64 -0.13 14.07
C TYR A 76 -4.81 -1.42 14.84
N ASP A 77 -5.86 -1.48 15.66
CA ASP A 77 -6.31 -2.73 16.28
C ASP A 77 -6.99 -3.67 15.28
N ASP A 78 -7.19 -4.92 15.69
CA ASP A 78 -7.78 -5.97 14.85
C ASP A 78 -9.20 -5.64 14.40
N GLU A 79 -9.97 -4.90 15.22
CA GLU A 79 -11.36 -4.51 14.90
C GLU A 79 -11.38 -3.56 13.71
N VAL A 80 -10.44 -2.60 13.66
CA VAL A 80 -10.31 -1.66 12.53
C VAL A 80 -9.74 -2.37 11.31
N LEU A 81 -8.70 -3.19 11.49
CA LEU A 81 -8.07 -3.94 10.40
C LEU A 81 -9.05 -4.89 9.69
N ALA A 82 -9.99 -5.48 10.42
CA ALA A 82 -11.01 -6.36 9.86
C ALA A 82 -12.02 -5.67 8.93
N LEU A 83 -12.04 -4.32 8.89
CA LEU A 83 -12.92 -3.56 7.99
C LEU A 83 -12.41 -3.51 6.54
N PHE A 84 -11.16 -3.87 6.31
CA PHE A 84 -10.52 -3.73 5.01
C PHE A 84 -10.56 -5.04 4.19
N ASP A 85 -10.66 -4.91 2.87
CA ASP A 85 -10.51 -6.02 1.93
C ASP A 85 -9.03 -6.41 1.78
N TYR A 86 -8.10 -5.45 1.96
CA TYR A 86 -6.64 -5.65 1.95
C TYR A 86 -5.91 -4.60 2.79
N VAL A 87 -4.77 -5.00 3.34
CA VAL A 87 -3.89 -4.14 4.15
C VAL A 87 -2.48 -4.21 3.57
N VAL A 88 -1.93 -3.05 3.24
CA VAL A 88 -0.52 -2.87 2.87
C VAL A 88 0.24 -2.43 4.10
N GLY A 89 1.13 -3.27 4.62
CA GLY A 89 2.00 -2.89 5.76
C GLY A 89 3.22 -2.14 5.26
N SER A 90 3.47 -0.93 5.76
CA SER A 90 4.57 -0.08 5.30
C SER A 90 5.39 0.51 6.44
N VAL A 91 6.69 0.73 6.21
CA VAL A 91 7.58 1.39 7.16
C VAL A 91 7.77 2.85 6.75
N HIS A 92 7.25 3.78 7.56
CA HIS A 92 7.37 5.23 7.31
C HIS A 92 8.21 5.96 8.35
N THR A 93 8.65 5.29 9.42
CA THR A 93 9.39 5.89 10.54
C THR A 93 10.58 5.02 10.96
N HIS A 94 11.50 5.58 11.77
CA HIS A 94 12.63 4.85 12.35
C HIS A 94 13.56 4.21 11.29
N PHE A 95 13.84 4.90 10.19
CA PHE A 95 14.65 4.41 9.07
C PHE A 95 16.10 4.10 9.43
N GLN A 96 16.60 4.60 10.57
CA GLN A 96 17.97 4.35 11.06
C GLN A 96 18.07 3.12 11.99
N MET A 97 16.99 2.34 12.09
CA MET A 97 16.98 1.10 12.89
C MET A 97 18.05 0.12 12.39
N PRO A 98 18.78 -0.59 13.28
CA PRO A 98 19.72 -1.62 12.88
C PRO A 98 19.07 -2.68 11.97
N ARG A 99 19.87 -3.22 11.03
CA ARG A 99 19.41 -4.17 10.00
C ARG A 99 18.60 -5.32 10.56
N GLU A 100 19.07 -5.94 11.63
CA GLU A 100 18.39 -7.09 12.23
C GLU A 100 17.07 -6.68 12.89
N GLU A 101 17.06 -5.58 13.62
CA GLU A 101 15.83 -5.07 14.25
C GLU A 101 14.79 -4.68 13.21
N MET A 102 15.19 -3.99 12.13
CA MET A 102 14.29 -3.65 11.02
C MET A 102 13.73 -4.90 10.34
N THR A 103 14.56 -5.92 10.15
CA THR A 103 14.14 -7.20 9.57
C THR A 103 13.10 -7.89 10.46
N GLN A 104 13.34 -7.98 11.76
CA GLN A 104 12.40 -8.59 12.71
C GLN A 104 11.10 -7.79 12.85
N ARG A 105 11.17 -6.46 12.80
CA ARG A 105 10.01 -5.57 12.77
C ARG A 105 9.08 -5.91 11.61
N ILE A 106 9.64 -6.02 10.39
CA ILE A 106 8.88 -6.31 9.17
C ILE A 106 8.33 -7.74 9.22
N ILE A 107 9.14 -8.73 9.58
CA ILE A 107 8.73 -10.13 9.70
C ILE A 107 7.59 -10.28 10.71
N LYS A 108 7.68 -9.61 11.86
CA LYS A 108 6.60 -9.63 12.87
C LYS A 108 5.29 -9.11 12.29
N ALA A 109 5.33 -7.98 11.58
CA ALA A 109 4.14 -7.41 10.94
C ALA A 109 3.56 -8.34 9.87
N MET A 110 4.40 -8.96 9.03
CA MET A 110 3.95 -9.89 7.97
C MET A 110 3.29 -11.15 8.51
N ASN A 111 3.57 -11.54 9.76
CA ASN A 111 2.89 -12.65 10.43
C ASN A 111 1.51 -12.26 10.99
N HIS A 112 1.13 -10.99 10.90
CA HIS A 112 -0.21 -10.56 11.26
C HIS A 112 -1.23 -10.97 10.16
N PRO A 113 -2.35 -11.61 10.52
CA PRO A 113 -3.30 -12.16 9.52
C PRO A 113 -3.96 -11.12 8.62
N ALA A 114 -4.01 -9.85 9.04
CA ALA A 114 -4.57 -8.77 8.23
C ALA A 114 -3.65 -8.34 7.09
N ILE A 115 -2.33 -8.58 7.17
CA ILE A 115 -1.38 -8.13 6.15
C ILE A 115 -1.55 -8.93 4.85
N THR A 116 -1.91 -8.22 3.79
CA THR A 116 -2.03 -8.77 2.43
C THR A 116 -0.77 -8.50 1.61
N MET A 117 -0.21 -7.31 1.77
CA MET A 117 0.98 -6.85 1.04
C MET A 117 1.97 -6.17 1.98
N LEU A 118 3.26 -6.25 1.64
CA LEU A 118 4.30 -5.39 2.18
C LEU A 118 4.59 -4.28 1.17
N GLY A 119 4.41 -3.03 1.57
CA GLY A 119 4.71 -1.85 0.78
C GLY A 119 6.22 -1.55 0.75
N HIS A 120 6.68 -0.96 -0.35
CA HIS A 120 8.05 -0.43 -0.59
C HIS A 120 9.16 -1.02 0.30
N LEU A 121 9.49 -2.30 0.08
CA LEU A 121 10.37 -3.17 0.88
C LEU A 121 11.61 -2.50 1.50
N THR A 122 12.21 -1.51 0.86
CA THR A 122 13.41 -0.83 1.34
C THR A 122 13.17 0.61 1.81
N GLY A 123 11.99 1.16 1.58
CA GLY A 123 11.69 2.57 1.85
C GLY A 123 12.59 3.57 1.11
N ARG A 124 13.30 3.13 0.06
CA ARG A 124 14.18 4.00 -0.74
C ARG A 124 13.34 5.03 -1.51
N LEU A 125 13.77 6.28 -1.47
CA LEU A 125 13.28 7.33 -2.37
C LEU A 125 14.39 7.72 -3.33
N VAL A 126 14.22 7.41 -4.60
CA VAL A 126 15.25 7.67 -5.61
C VAL A 126 15.61 9.15 -5.63
N LEU A 127 16.91 9.46 -5.65
CA LEU A 127 17.51 10.81 -5.58
C LEU A 127 17.23 11.60 -4.28
N ARG A 128 16.54 11.02 -3.28
CA ARG A 128 16.17 11.74 -2.04
C ARG A 128 16.61 11.02 -0.77
N ARG A 129 16.45 9.70 -0.69
CA ARG A 129 16.76 8.93 0.52
C ARG A 129 17.18 7.51 0.15
N ASP A 130 18.31 7.07 0.70
CA ASP A 130 18.70 5.65 0.62
C ASP A 130 17.69 4.76 1.36
N GLY A 131 17.63 3.49 0.95
CA GLY A 131 16.84 2.50 1.66
C GLY A 131 17.36 2.23 3.07
N TYR A 132 16.47 1.90 3.99
CA TYR A 132 16.88 1.43 5.31
C TYR A 132 17.58 0.07 5.23
N ALA A 133 18.43 -0.21 6.23
CA ALA A 133 19.11 -1.50 6.32
C ALA A 133 18.11 -2.62 6.66
N VAL A 134 18.00 -3.63 5.79
CA VAL A 134 17.09 -4.78 5.97
C VAL A 134 17.68 -6.02 5.32
N ASN A 135 17.41 -7.19 5.87
CA ASN A 135 17.71 -8.48 5.23
C ASN A 135 16.58 -8.84 4.27
N GLN A 136 16.70 -8.37 3.03
CA GLN A 136 15.66 -8.56 2.00
C GLN A 136 15.38 -10.05 1.75
N GLU A 137 16.41 -10.90 1.74
CA GLU A 137 16.25 -12.34 1.53
C GLU A 137 15.37 -12.97 2.64
N ALA A 138 15.64 -12.65 3.90
CA ALA A 138 14.83 -13.14 5.03
C ALA A 138 13.37 -12.67 4.94
N VAL A 139 13.14 -11.42 4.54
CA VAL A 139 11.79 -10.87 4.34
C VAL A 139 11.08 -11.59 3.18
N LEU A 140 11.77 -11.80 2.05
CA LEU A 140 11.19 -12.52 0.89
C LEU A 140 10.88 -13.98 1.23
N GLN A 141 11.74 -14.66 2.00
CA GLN A 141 11.48 -16.02 2.48
C GLN A 141 10.25 -16.06 3.39
N GLU A 142 10.09 -15.07 4.26
CA GLU A 142 8.90 -14.97 5.10
C GLU A 142 7.63 -14.66 4.30
N ALA A 143 7.73 -13.80 3.28
CA ALA A 143 6.62 -13.51 2.39
C ALA A 143 6.05 -14.76 1.70
N VAL A 144 6.92 -15.71 1.32
CA VAL A 144 6.48 -17.00 0.76
C VAL A 144 5.68 -17.81 1.79
N LYS A 145 6.11 -17.84 3.05
CA LYS A 145 5.44 -18.60 4.13
C LYS A 145 4.08 -17.98 4.49
N THR A 146 4.05 -16.66 4.65
CA THR A 146 2.83 -15.91 5.01
C THR A 146 1.91 -15.65 3.83
N LYS A 147 2.37 -15.89 2.58
CA LYS A 147 1.70 -15.53 1.33
C LYS A 147 1.47 -14.02 1.18
N THR A 148 2.33 -13.22 1.79
CA THR A 148 2.29 -11.76 1.67
C THR A 148 2.83 -11.34 0.31
N LEU A 149 2.09 -10.51 -0.40
CA LEU A 149 2.56 -9.89 -1.64
C LEU A 149 3.61 -8.83 -1.35
N ILE A 150 4.57 -8.65 -2.26
CA ILE A 150 5.59 -7.60 -2.13
C ILE A 150 5.33 -6.53 -3.19
N GLU A 151 5.17 -5.30 -2.73
CA GLU A 151 5.06 -4.16 -3.63
C GLU A 151 6.43 -3.78 -4.20
N THR A 152 6.60 -3.93 -5.51
CA THR A 152 7.88 -3.62 -6.18
C THR A 152 7.79 -2.45 -7.16
N LEU A 153 6.59 -2.04 -7.54
CA LEU A 153 6.33 -1.15 -8.69
C LEU A 153 6.14 0.32 -8.36
N THR A 154 5.73 0.69 -7.15
CA THR A 154 5.40 2.09 -6.81
C THR A 154 6.58 3.03 -6.96
N GLN A 155 7.78 2.59 -6.62
CA GLN A 155 8.98 3.42 -6.76
C GLN A 155 9.38 3.65 -8.23
N THR A 156 9.14 2.66 -9.09
CA THR A 156 9.44 2.77 -10.52
C THR A 156 8.45 3.69 -11.23
N LEU A 157 7.17 3.58 -10.92
CA LEU A 157 6.12 4.43 -11.52
C LEU A 157 6.18 5.88 -11.06
N SER A 158 6.52 6.14 -9.80
CA SER A 158 6.72 7.52 -9.32
C SER A 158 7.93 8.21 -9.95
N LEU A 159 8.96 7.45 -10.36
CA LEU A 159 10.07 7.97 -11.14
C LEU A 159 9.65 8.41 -12.55
N TYR A 160 8.85 7.60 -13.24
CA TYR A 160 8.33 7.93 -14.56
C TYR A 160 7.33 9.10 -14.54
N ALA A 161 6.53 9.22 -13.47
CA ALA A 161 5.59 10.32 -13.32
C ALA A 161 6.26 11.67 -13.01
N GLN A 162 7.48 11.67 -12.42
CA GLN A 162 8.24 12.89 -12.10
C GLN A 162 9.19 13.33 -13.21
N ASP A 163 9.55 12.43 -14.13
CA ASP A 163 10.36 12.76 -15.30
C ASP A 163 9.44 13.07 -16.50
N SER A 164 9.10 14.35 -16.64
CA SER A 164 8.29 14.85 -17.77
C SER A 164 8.96 14.66 -19.14
N THR A 165 10.17 14.12 -19.20
CA THR A 165 10.91 13.81 -20.43
C THR A 165 10.79 12.34 -20.85
N ALA A 166 10.23 11.47 -19.99
CA ALA A 166 10.05 10.05 -20.30
C ALA A 166 8.83 9.82 -21.20
N HIS A 167 8.97 10.09 -22.46
CA HIS A 167 7.92 9.88 -23.49
C HIS A 167 7.79 8.43 -23.96
N ASN A 168 8.36 7.44 -23.29
CA ASN A 168 8.34 6.07 -23.78
C ASN A 168 7.87 5.07 -22.71
N LEU A 169 6.55 4.98 -22.55
CA LEU A 169 5.87 3.94 -21.78
C LEU A 169 5.97 2.53 -22.44
N GLU A 170 6.60 2.43 -23.61
CA GLU A 170 6.73 1.17 -24.35
C GLU A 170 7.71 0.16 -23.72
N SER A 171 8.56 0.60 -22.79
CA SER A 171 9.49 -0.29 -22.06
C SER A 171 8.92 -0.91 -20.78
N LEU A 172 7.71 -0.55 -20.35
CA LEU A 172 7.00 -1.13 -19.22
C LEU A 172 6.33 -2.52 -19.45
N PRO A 173 6.22 -3.07 -20.68
CA PRO A 173 5.40 -4.25 -20.93
C PRO A 173 5.96 -5.57 -20.42
N ILE A 174 7.23 -5.66 -20.07
CA ILE A 174 7.86 -6.97 -19.82
C ILE A 174 7.40 -7.57 -18.48
N TYR A 175 7.27 -6.77 -17.43
CA TYR A 175 6.89 -7.26 -16.10
C TYR A 175 5.38 -7.44 -15.88
N LEU A 176 4.53 -6.70 -16.60
CA LEU A 176 3.07 -6.85 -16.50
C LEU A 176 2.53 -8.03 -17.33
N LYS A 177 3.27 -8.50 -18.34
CA LYS A 177 2.89 -9.66 -19.15
C LYS A 177 3.08 -11.00 -18.44
N GLU A 178 4.01 -11.10 -17.51
CA GLU A 178 4.27 -12.33 -16.76
C GLU A 178 3.28 -12.56 -15.61
N LEU A 179 2.54 -11.54 -15.19
CA LEU A 179 1.51 -11.64 -14.15
C LEU A 179 0.10 -11.94 -14.70
N SER A 180 -0.07 -11.98 -16.02
CA SER A 180 -1.35 -12.25 -16.71
C SER A 180 -1.41 -13.59 -17.42
N GLY A 181 -0.45 -14.49 -17.15
CA GLY A 181 -0.38 -15.86 -17.67
C GLY A 181 -1.06 -16.89 -16.79
#